data_275a288d3b3d8978de67225bbfa6e5a6
#
_entry.id   275a288d3b3d8978de67225bbfa6e5a6
#
_cell.length_a   1.000
_cell.length_b   1.000
_cell.length_c   1.000
_cell.angle_alpha   90.00
_cell.angle_beta   90.00
_cell.angle_gamma   90.00
#
_symmetry.space_group_name_H-M   'P 1'
#
loop_
_entity.id
_entity.type
_entity.pdbx_description
1 polymer ?
#
loop_
_entity_poly.entity_id
_entity_poly.type
_entity_poly.pdbx_seq_one_letter_code
_entity_poly.pdbx_strand_id
1 'polypeptide(L)'
;MGLVEKSSTTDGTLTNRDIEFTSPKGGLARAYLMTTQTTAPIPAMVFVAGSNERREDIRTQAIAVARRGVIALVLEQSQIAAGRSQIWTFTEQDRSEAIQTVVDARRAIDVLVARSDVDRTRVGYYGFSYGAWLGAIAAAVDKRVSLVVLRSGGPQILAEIARASSRTLTAEYAATMARVDQMAYAPAISAPVLVQNGSRDTTFTAEQMRAWQERVGGAKTVKTYDTGHTLDAQSVADALSWIAERWRLP
;
A
#
# COMPACT_ATOMS: atom_id res chain seq x y z
N MET A 1 -8.98 13.56 16.15
CA MET A 1 -8.37 12.43 15.42
C MET A 1 -7.49 11.53 16.30
N GLY A 2 -7.17 11.92 17.52
CA GLY A 2 -6.36 11.12 18.46
C GLY A 2 -4.96 10.78 17.94
N LEU A 3 -4.31 11.68 17.19
CA LEU A 3 -2.95 11.48 16.72
C LEU A 3 -1.97 11.78 17.86
N VAL A 4 -1.06 10.84 18.10
CA VAL A 4 0.01 10.95 19.11
C VAL A 4 1.35 10.70 18.43
N GLU A 5 2.31 11.58 18.61
CA GLU A 5 3.71 11.39 18.24
C GLU A 5 4.43 10.63 19.37
N LYS A 6 5.10 9.54 19.05
CA LYS A 6 5.85 8.69 19.99
C LYS A 6 7.32 9.07 20.03
N SER A 7 7.88 9.36 18.86
CA SER A 7 9.27 9.77 18.69
C SER A 7 9.46 10.51 17.37
N SER A 8 10.58 11.23 17.26
CA SER A 8 10.95 11.95 16.05
C SER A 8 12.45 11.89 15.83
N THR A 9 12.86 11.75 14.58
CA THR A 9 14.27 11.83 14.16
C THR A 9 14.37 12.68 12.90
N THR A 10 15.46 13.43 12.76
CA THR A 10 15.70 14.27 11.59
C THR A 10 17.03 13.89 10.95
N ASP A 11 17.02 13.69 9.63
CA ASP A 11 18.19 13.45 8.78
C ASP A 11 18.20 14.47 7.64
N GLY A 12 19.08 15.46 7.76
CA GLY A 12 19.09 16.62 6.87
C GLY A 12 17.77 17.40 6.92
N THR A 13 17.06 17.48 5.81
CA THR A 13 15.74 18.16 5.71
C THR A 13 14.56 17.24 5.98
N LEU A 14 14.78 15.91 6.10
CA LEU A 14 13.75 14.91 6.30
C LEU A 14 13.52 14.67 7.79
N THR A 15 12.32 14.91 8.27
CA THR A 15 11.87 14.53 9.61
C THR A 15 11.00 13.29 9.52
N ASN A 16 11.37 12.23 10.24
CA ASN A 16 10.58 11.01 10.41
C ASN A 16 10.01 10.97 11.83
N ARG A 17 8.67 10.88 11.93
CA ARG A 17 7.94 10.77 13.19
C ARG A 17 7.31 9.40 13.29
N ASP A 18 7.49 8.72 14.41
CA ASP A 18 6.67 7.56 14.77
C ASP A 18 5.37 8.07 15.39
N ILE A 19 4.24 7.73 14.77
CA ILE A 19 2.93 8.22 15.17
C ILE A 19 1.95 7.06 15.39
N GLU A 20 1.00 7.30 16.30
CA GLU A 20 -0.20 6.49 16.46
C GLU A 20 -1.44 7.35 16.26
N PHE A 21 -2.49 6.78 15.67
CA PHE A 21 -3.77 7.46 15.54
C PHE A 21 -4.94 6.49 15.70
N THR A 22 -6.10 7.00 16.16
CA THR A 22 -7.28 6.19 16.41
C THR A 22 -7.86 5.63 15.12
N SER A 23 -8.02 4.31 15.05
CA SER A 23 -8.72 3.62 13.97
C SER A 23 -10.25 3.72 14.13
N PRO A 24 -11.02 3.96 13.05
CA PRO A 24 -12.49 3.96 13.10
C PRO A 24 -13.10 2.62 13.52
N LYS A 25 -12.40 1.51 13.30
CA LYS A 25 -12.83 0.16 13.74
C LYS A 25 -12.40 -0.19 15.16
N GLY A 26 -11.77 0.75 15.86
CA GLY A 26 -11.22 0.55 17.19
C GLY A 26 -9.72 0.26 17.19
N GLY A 27 -9.09 0.50 18.33
CA GLY A 27 -7.65 0.39 18.50
C GLY A 27 -6.86 1.56 17.91
N LEU A 28 -5.55 1.36 17.82
CA LEU A 28 -4.60 2.36 17.32
C LEU A 28 -3.91 1.82 16.06
N ALA A 29 -3.91 2.62 15.01
CA ALA A 29 -3.05 2.42 13.85
C ALA A 29 -1.69 3.08 14.08
N ARG A 30 -0.61 2.41 13.67
CA ARG A 30 0.77 2.88 13.80
C ARG A 30 1.35 3.24 12.44
N ALA A 31 2.10 4.32 12.39
CA ALA A 31 2.73 4.73 11.13
C ALA A 31 4.02 5.52 11.36
N TYR A 32 4.87 5.56 10.34
CA TYR A 32 5.88 6.60 10.19
C TYR A 32 5.31 7.73 9.35
N LEU A 33 5.47 8.96 9.81
CA LEU A 33 5.14 10.16 9.06
C LEU A 33 6.43 10.91 8.70
N MET A 34 6.75 10.91 7.40
CA MET A 34 7.95 11.54 6.87
C MET A 34 7.59 12.84 6.19
N THR A 35 8.22 13.92 6.62
CA THR A 35 7.97 15.27 6.10
C THR A 35 9.28 15.99 5.82
N THR A 36 9.28 16.84 4.79
CA THR A 36 10.32 17.84 4.57
C THR A 36 9.76 19.23 4.89
N GLN A 37 10.63 20.21 5.15
CA GLN A 37 10.17 21.59 5.28
C GLN A 37 9.61 22.07 3.96
N THR A 38 8.45 22.74 4.00
CA THR A 38 7.80 23.31 2.83
C THR A 38 7.13 24.63 3.17
N THR A 39 7.10 25.55 2.22
CA THR A 39 6.41 26.85 2.32
C THR A 39 5.02 26.82 1.68
N ALA A 40 4.67 25.76 0.97
CA ALA A 40 3.40 25.58 0.31
C ALA A 40 2.90 24.12 0.52
N PRO A 41 1.59 23.86 0.42
CA PRO A 41 1.07 22.50 0.48
C PRO A 41 1.66 21.61 -0.62
N ILE A 42 2.15 20.43 -0.21
CA ILE A 42 2.77 19.44 -1.10
C ILE A 42 1.94 18.15 -1.14
N PRO A 43 2.13 17.29 -2.17
CA PRO A 43 1.46 15.99 -2.25
C PRO A 43 1.74 15.11 -1.04
N ALA A 44 0.86 14.13 -0.80
CA ALA A 44 1.05 13.13 0.25
C ALA A 44 0.73 11.72 -0.25
N MET A 45 1.37 10.70 0.33
CA MET A 45 1.21 9.31 -0.10
C MET A 45 1.23 8.35 1.09
N VAL A 46 0.28 7.42 1.10
CA VAL A 46 0.23 6.30 2.05
C VAL A 46 1.00 5.12 1.48
N PHE A 47 1.87 4.51 2.27
CA PHE A 47 2.67 3.33 1.92
C PHE A 47 2.24 2.14 2.76
N VAL A 48 2.11 0.96 2.13
CA VAL A 48 1.82 -0.31 2.80
C VAL A 48 2.73 -1.40 2.24
N ALA A 49 3.42 -2.09 3.13
CA ALA A 49 4.37 -3.16 2.81
C ALA A 49 3.71 -4.47 2.36
N GLY A 50 4.49 -5.47 2.02
CA GLY A 50 4.04 -6.81 1.65
C GLY A 50 3.58 -7.65 2.84
N SER A 51 3.14 -8.87 2.56
CA SER A 51 2.76 -9.83 3.60
C SER A 51 3.97 -10.17 4.50
N ASN A 52 3.72 -10.28 5.79
CA ASN A 52 4.74 -10.56 6.81
C ASN A 52 5.85 -9.50 6.92
N GLU A 53 5.72 -8.39 6.20
CA GLU A 53 6.64 -7.26 6.25
C GLU A 53 6.13 -6.20 7.22
N ARG A 54 7.07 -5.48 7.81
CA ARG A 54 6.81 -4.34 8.68
C ARG A 54 6.87 -3.04 7.88
N ARG A 55 6.42 -1.95 8.48
CA ARG A 55 6.54 -0.60 7.90
C ARG A 55 8.01 -0.19 7.62
N GLU A 56 8.97 -0.80 8.32
CA GLU A 56 10.41 -0.61 8.08
C GLU A 56 10.84 -1.11 6.69
N ASP A 57 10.24 -2.18 6.20
CA ASP A 57 10.67 -2.85 4.95
C ASP A 57 10.35 -2.04 3.68
N ILE A 58 9.31 -1.20 3.72
CA ILE A 58 8.97 -0.26 2.63
C ILE A 58 9.50 1.17 2.88
N ARG A 59 10.20 1.39 4.00
CA ARG A 59 10.65 2.71 4.43
C ARG A 59 11.60 3.38 3.44
N THR A 60 12.46 2.62 2.78
CA THR A 60 13.42 3.15 1.79
C THR A 60 12.70 3.82 0.62
N GLN A 61 11.63 3.21 0.11
CA GLN A 61 10.81 3.77 -0.97
C GLN A 61 10.09 5.04 -0.50
N ALA A 62 9.57 5.02 0.72
CA ALA A 62 8.90 6.18 1.31
C ALA A 62 9.87 7.36 1.50
N ILE A 63 11.08 7.12 1.97
CA ILE A 63 12.15 8.12 2.08
C ILE A 63 12.49 8.71 0.70
N ALA A 64 12.62 7.84 -0.31
CA ALA A 64 12.95 8.29 -1.66
C ALA A 64 11.87 9.22 -2.25
N VAL A 65 10.59 8.90 -2.00
CA VAL A 65 9.46 9.76 -2.40
C VAL A 65 9.42 11.04 -1.56
N ALA A 66 9.65 10.94 -0.23
CA ALA A 66 9.63 12.10 0.65
C ALA A 66 10.72 13.14 0.30
N ARG A 67 11.92 12.68 -0.08
CA ARG A 67 13.00 13.56 -0.57
C ARG A 67 12.70 14.28 -1.88
N ARG A 68 11.64 13.87 -2.60
CA ARG A 68 11.11 14.55 -3.78
C ARG A 68 9.96 15.53 -3.46
N GLY A 69 9.76 15.89 -2.19
CA GLY A 69 8.74 16.84 -1.77
C GLY A 69 7.34 16.24 -1.68
N VAL A 70 7.23 15.01 -1.22
CA VAL A 70 5.95 14.34 -0.92
C VAL A 70 5.91 13.96 0.55
N ILE A 71 4.85 14.26 1.27
CA ILE A 71 4.66 13.75 2.63
C ILE A 71 4.34 12.26 2.55
N ALA A 72 5.19 11.42 3.16
CA ALA A 72 4.99 9.97 3.14
C ALA A 72 4.48 9.49 4.51
N LEU A 73 3.38 8.71 4.51
CA LEU A 73 2.86 8.03 5.68
C LEU A 73 2.98 6.53 5.46
N VAL A 74 3.85 5.86 6.21
CA VAL A 74 4.11 4.42 6.11
C VAL A 74 3.30 3.71 7.18
N LEU A 75 2.20 3.11 6.77
CA LEU A 75 1.25 2.46 7.67
C LEU A 75 1.73 1.05 8.04
N GLU A 76 1.65 0.71 9.33
CA GLU A 76 1.77 -0.67 9.79
C GLU A 76 0.48 -1.43 9.49
N GLN A 77 0.61 -2.64 8.97
CA GLN A 77 -0.53 -3.54 8.77
C GLN A 77 -1.11 -3.98 10.12
N SER A 78 -2.43 -4.16 10.21
CA SER A 78 -3.12 -4.40 11.47
C SER A 78 -2.66 -5.69 12.19
N GLN A 79 -2.38 -6.77 11.45
CA GLN A 79 -1.88 -8.03 12.02
C GLN A 79 -0.45 -7.88 12.58
N ILE A 80 0.39 -7.08 11.91
CA ILE A 80 1.76 -6.80 12.39
C ILE A 80 1.68 -5.92 13.65
N ALA A 81 0.83 -4.90 13.64
CA ALA A 81 0.59 -4.05 14.81
C ALA A 81 0.06 -4.85 16.01
N ALA A 82 -0.67 -5.94 15.77
CA ALA A 82 -1.11 -6.89 16.78
C ALA A 82 -0.02 -7.90 17.22
N GLY A 83 1.21 -7.77 16.74
CA GLY A 83 2.36 -8.61 17.12
C GLY A 83 2.43 -9.96 16.40
N ARG A 84 1.68 -10.16 15.33
CA ARG A 84 1.74 -11.39 14.54
C ARG A 84 2.76 -11.29 13.42
N SER A 85 3.55 -12.35 13.23
CA SER A 85 4.55 -12.45 12.15
C SER A 85 4.01 -13.11 10.89
N GLN A 86 2.82 -13.73 10.95
CA GLN A 86 2.17 -14.37 9.81
C GLN A 86 0.76 -13.82 9.62
N ILE A 87 0.43 -13.50 8.38
CA ILE A 87 -0.88 -12.93 8.03
C ILE A 87 -1.95 -14.01 7.82
N TRP A 88 -1.57 -15.26 7.49
CA TRP A 88 -2.53 -16.29 7.13
C TRP A 88 -2.84 -17.22 8.30
N THR A 89 -4.02 -17.07 8.89
CA THR A 89 -4.58 -17.95 9.93
C THR A 89 -5.52 -19.00 9.33
N PHE A 90 -6.00 -18.78 8.10
CA PHE A 90 -7.07 -19.54 7.44
C PHE A 90 -8.39 -19.52 8.23
N THR A 91 -8.67 -18.38 8.84
CA THR A 91 -9.90 -18.10 9.56
C THR A 91 -10.51 -16.77 9.14
N GLU A 92 -11.69 -16.43 9.64
CA GLU A 92 -12.35 -15.11 9.48
C GLU A 92 -11.45 -13.94 9.91
N GLN A 93 -10.44 -14.20 10.73
CA GLN A 93 -9.49 -13.18 11.18
C GLN A 93 -8.75 -12.55 10.02
N ASP A 94 -8.35 -13.33 9.00
CA ASP A 94 -7.60 -12.82 7.84
C ASP A 94 -8.40 -11.77 7.07
N ARG A 95 -9.71 -12.01 6.87
CA ARG A 95 -10.61 -11.03 6.27
C ARG A 95 -10.76 -9.80 7.16
N SER A 96 -10.96 -10.00 8.45
CA SER A 96 -11.14 -8.91 9.42
C SER A 96 -9.92 -7.98 9.44
N GLU A 97 -8.73 -8.52 9.38
CA GLU A 97 -7.46 -7.77 9.34
C GLU A 97 -7.21 -7.09 8.00
N ALA A 98 -7.57 -7.73 6.88
CA ALA A 98 -7.55 -7.06 5.58
C ALA A 98 -8.45 -5.83 5.57
N ILE A 99 -9.69 -5.97 6.06
CA ILE A 99 -10.63 -4.85 6.22
C ILE A 99 -10.07 -3.78 7.17
N GLN A 100 -9.50 -4.21 8.32
CA GLN A 100 -8.91 -3.29 9.30
C GLN A 100 -7.81 -2.45 8.64
N THR A 101 -6.87 -3.07 7.91
CA THR A 101 -5.76 -2.35 7.26
C THR A 101 -6.28 -1.40 6.17
N VAL A 102 -7.30 -1.78 5.39
CA VAL A 102 -7.93 -0.87 4.41
C VAL A 102 -8.60 0.33 5.10
N VAL A 103 -9.30 0.10 6.21
CA VAL A 103 -9.91 1.17 7.01
C VAL A 103 -8.84 2.09 7.60
N ASP A 104 -7.73 1.53 8.10
CA ASP A 104 -6.62 2.30 8.64
C ASP A 104 -5.87 3.10 7.55
N ALA A 105 -5.74 2.55 6.34
CA ALA A 105 -5.20 3.28 5.19
C ALA A 105 -6.08 4.49 4.81
N ARG A 106 -7.41 4.33 4.81
CA ARG A 106 -8.33 5.45 4.60
C ARG A 106 -8.28 6.46 5.75
N ARG A 107 -8.08 5.99 6.99
CA ARG A 107 -7.86 6.85 8.14
C ARG A 107 -6.53 7.60 8.04
N ALA A 108 -5.47 6.96 7.52
CA ALA A 108 -4.21 7.63 7.21
C ALA A 108 -4.40 8.75 6.18
N ILE A 109 -5.27 8.56 5.18
CA ILE A 109 -5.66 9.63 4.24
C ILE A 109 -6.36 10.78 5.01
N ASP A 110 -7.25 10.50 5.97
CA ASP A 110 -7.87 11.54 6.80
C ASP A 110 -6.81 12.34 7.58
N VAL A 111 -5.81 11.64 8.16
CA VAL A 111 -4.69 12.27 8.88
C VAL A 111 -3.90 13.19 7.95
N LEU A 112 -3.63 12.76 6.73
CA LEU A 112 -2.90 13.55 5.74
C LEU A 112 -3.70 14.79 5.31
N VAL A 113 -4.95 14.64 4.89
CA VAL A 113 -5.75 15.76 4.37
C VAL A 113 -6.18 16.78 5.45
N ALA A 114 -6.07 16.41 6.73
CA ALA A 114 -6.30 17.33 7.83
C ALA A 114 -5.13 18.31 8.08
N ARG A 115 -3.95 18.02 7.49
CA ARG A 115 -2.76 18.86 7.62
C ARG A 115 -2.84 20.06 6.69
N SER A 116 -2.31 21.20 7.15
CA SER A 116 -2.26 22.44 6.35
C SER A 116 -1.16 22.43 5.29
N ASP A 117 -0.14 21.57 5.45
CA ASP A 117 0.98 21.41 4.54
C ASP A 117 0.74 20.33 3.48
N VAL A 118 -0.47 19.73 3.41
CA VAL A 118 -0.87 18.73 2.39
C VAL A 118 -1.76 19.37 1.33
N ASP A 119 -1.38 19.18 0.06
CA ASP A 119 -2.26 19.39 -1.08
C ASP A 119 -3.29 18.26 -1.16
N ARG A 120 -4.51 18.54 -0.74
CA ARG A 120 -5.61 17.58 -0.65
C ARG A 120 -6.04 16.99 -2.00
N THR A 121 -5.64 17.59 -3.11
CA THR A 121 -5.93 17.13 -4.47
C THR A 121 -4.89 16.13 -4.97
N ARG A 122 -3.73 16.04 -4.30
CA ARG A 122 -2.61 15.16 -4.65
C ARG A 122 -2.30 14.20 -3.49
N VAL A 123 -3.23 13.28 -3.22
CA VAL A 123 -3.05 12.21 -2.23
C VAL A 123 -2.97 10.88 -2.94
N GLY A 124 -1.92 10.08 -2.67
CA GLY A 124 -1.67 8.82 -3.35
C GLY A 124 -1.58 7.63 -2.42
N TYR A 125 -1.49 6.46 -3.06
CA TYR A 125 -1.25 5.19 -2.39
C TYR A 125 -0.12 4.42 -3.10
N TYR A 126 0.76 3.80 -2.30
CA TYR A 126 1.87 2.98 -2.77
C TYR A 126 1.87 1.67 -2.00
N GLY A 127 1.69 0.55 -2.68
CA GLY A 127 1.66 -0.76 -2.06
C GLY A 127 2.58 -1.77 -2.74
N PHE A 128 3.16 -2.65 -1.92
CA PHE A 128 3.94 -3.79 -2.39
C PHE A 128 3.24 -5.10 -2.02
N SER A 129 3.12 -6.05 -2.99
CA SER A 129 2.58 -7.40 -2.76
C SER A 129 1.20 -7.36 -2.06
N TYR A 130 1.08 -7.81 -0.83
CA TYR A 130 -0.14 -7.71 -0.04
C TYR A 130 -0.61 -6.25 0.14
N GLY A 131 0.33 -5.31 0.28
CA GLY A 131 0.02 -3.88 0.26
C GLY A 131 -0.56 -3.40 -1.07
N ALA A 132 -0.18 -4.00 -2.20
CA ALA A 132 -0.79 -3.73 -3.50
C ALA A 132 -2.23 -4.29 -3.58
N TRP A 133 -2.47 -5.47 -3.02
CA TRP A 133 -3.82 -6.02 -2.87
C TRP A 133 -4.73 -5.06 -2.09
N LEU A 134 -4.34 -4.70 -0.87
CA LEU A 134 -5.11 -3.79 -0.01
C LEU A 134 -5.27 -2.40 -0.65
N GLY A 135 -4.24 -1.95 -1.39
CA GLY A 135 -4.23 -0.70 -2.11
C GLY A 135 -5.24 -0.62 -3.24
N ALA A 136 -5.43 -1.72 -3.96
CA ALA A 136 -6.48 -1.79 -4.98
C ALA A 136 -7.88 -1.61 -4.37
N ILE A 137 -8.12 -2.22 -3.20
CA ILE A 137 -9.38 -2.04 -2.47
C ILE A 137 -9.50 -0.60 -1.97
N ALA A 138 -8.47 -0.08 -1.29
CA ALA A 138 -8.48 1.26 -0.73
C ALA A 138 -8.72 2.34 -1.80
N ALA A 139 -8.01 2.27 -2.94
CA ALA A 139 -8.17 3.22 -4.04
C ALA A 139 -9.51 3.08 -4.78
N ALA A 140 -10.10 1.90 -4.80
CA ALA A 140 -11.43 1.68 -5.38
C ALA A 140 -12.53 2.36 -4.55
N VAL A 141 -12.42 2.32 -3.21
CA VAL A 141 -13.46 2.81 -2.29
C VAL A 141 -13.23 4.23 -1.79
N ASP A 142 -12.01 4.76 -1.89
CA ASP A 142 -11.69 6.14 -1.47
C ASP A 142 -11.31 7.02 -2.68
N LYS A 143 -12.24 7.85 -3.12
CA LYS A 143 -12.07 8.69 -4.31
C LYS A 143 -11.15 9.90 -4.13
N ARG A 144 -10.63 10.11 -2.92
CA ARG A 144 -9.57 11.11 -2.66
C ARG A 144 -8.21 10.66 -3.13
N VAL A 145 -8.03 9.34 -3.35
CA VAL A 145 -6.79 8.81 -3.93
C VAL A 145 -6.69 9.25 -5.39
N SER A 146 -5.70 10.10 -5.69
CA SER A 146 -5.48 10.71 -6.99
C SER A 146 -4.36 10.04 -7.80
N LEU A 147 -3.61 9.13 -7.19
CA LEU A 147 -2.49 8.40 -7.80
C LEU A 147 -2.26 7.07 -7.07
N VAL A 148 -1.99 5.99 -7.81
CA VAL A 148 -1.79 4.65 -7.22
C VAL A 148 -0.55 3.98 -7.81
N VAL A 149 0.29 3.40 -6.94
CA VAL A 149 1.41 2.54 -7.33
C VAL A 149 1.19 1.15 -6.73
N LEU A 150 1.04 0.14 -7.58
CA LEU A 150 0.81 -1.25 -7.20
C LEU A 150 2.00 -2.09 -7.69
N ARG A 151 2.87 -2.49 -6.76
CA ARG A 151 4.09 -3.25 -7.04
C ARG A 151 3.91 -4.71 -6.66
N SER A 152 4.29 -5.60 -7.56
CA SER A 152 4.19 -7.06 -7.38
C SER A 152 2.80 -7.51 -6.93
N GLY A 153 1.76 -6.87 -7.47
CA GLY A 153 0.36 -7.26 -7.26
C GLY A 153 -0.05 -8.38 -8.20
N GLY A 154 -1.10 -9.09 -7.81
CA GLY A 154 -1.69 -10.20 -8.57
C GLY A 154 -3.08 -10.53 -8.05
N PRO A 155 -3.75 -11.59 -8.54
CA PRO A 155 -5.01 -12.07 -8.00
C PRO A 155 -4.85 -12.71 -6.62
N GLN A 156 -5.95 -13.08 -5.98
CA GLN A 156 -5.89 -13.95 -4.81
C GLN A 156 -5.36 -15.34 -5.21
N ILE A 157 -4.38 -15.83 -4.46
CA ILE A 157 -3.74 -17.14 -4.64
C ILE A 157 -3.90 -18.00 -3.38
N LEU A 158 -5.12 -18.06 -2.84
CA LEU A 158 -5.41 -18.74 -1.57
C LEU A 158 -5.08 -20.24 -1.60
N ALA A 159 -5.27 -20.89 -2.74
CA ALA A 159 -4.97 -22.31 -2.89
C ALA A 159 -3.46 -22.58 -2.83
N GLU A 160 -2.66 -21.72 -3.46
CA GLU A 160 -1.20 -21.79 -3.45
C GLU A 160 -0.66 -21.50 -2.04
N ILE A 161 -1.21 -20.48 -1.36
CA ILE A 161 -0.85 -20.14 0.02
C ILE A 161 -1.20 -21.29 0.96
N ALA A 162 -2.40 -21.86 0.85
CA ALA A 162 -2.83 -23.00 1.66
C ALA A 162 -1.89 -24.19 1.48
N ARG A 163 -1.58 -24.55 0.23
CA ARG A 163 -0.65 -25.63 -0.09
C ARG A 163 0.75 -25.37 0.48
N ALA A 164 1.30 -24.18 0.29
CA ALA A 164 2.62 -23.79 0.84
C ALA A 164 2.66 -23.81 2.37
N SER A 165 1.52 -23.59 3.02
CA SER A 165 1.36 -23.60 4.49
C SER A 165 0.93 -24.97 5.03
N SER A 166 0.86 -26.03 4.20
CA SER A 166 0.33 -27.36 4.57
C SER A 166 -1.08 -27.28 5.17
N ARG A 167 -1.91 -26.40 4.64
CA ARG A 167 -3.31 -26.19 5.05
C ARG A 167 -4.26 -26.59 3.92
N THR A 168 -5.48 -26.92 4.29
CA THR A 168 -6.57 -27.17 3.33
C THR A 168 -7.36 -25.88 3.13
N LEU A 169 -7.52 -25.47 1.87
CA LEU A 169 -8.43 -24.40 1.51
C LEU A 169 -9.87 -24.92 1.60
N THR A 170 -10.63 -24.47 2.59
CA THR A 170 -12.05 -24.82 2.72
C THR A 170 -12.91 -23.89 1.84
N ALA A 171 -14.07 -24.35 1.38
CA ALA A 171 -15.03 -23.54 0.63
C ALA A 171 -15.54 -22.35 1.47
N GLU A 172 -15.71 -22.54 2.77
CA GLU A 172 -16.13 -21.47 3.70
C GLU A 172 -15.07 -20.36 3.79
N TYR A 173 -13.80 -20.72 3.98
CA TYR A 173 -12.72 -19.74 4.02
C TYR A 173 -12.55 -19.01 2.67
N ALA A 174 -12.63 -19.73 1.54
CA ALA A 174 -12.60 -19.12 0.22
C ALA A 174 -13.74 -18.10 0.02
N ALA A 175 -14.96 -18.45 0.42
CA ALA A 175 -16.11 -17.56 0.38
C ALA A 175 -15.96 -16.33 1.30
N THR A 176 -15.34 -16.50 2.45
CA THR A 176 -15.00 -15.43 3.39
C THR A 176 -14.02 -14.43 2.73
N MET A 177 -12.96 -14.94 2.13
CA MET A 177 -11.92 -14.11 1.51
C MET A 177 -12.35 -13.49 0.18
N ALA A 178 -13.32 -14.06 -0.54
CA ALA A 178 -13.88 -13.48 -1.76
C ALA A 178 -14.48 -12.07 -1.54
N ARG A 179 -14.87 -11.73 -0.30
CA ARG A 179 -15.39 -10.40 0.06
C ARG A 179 -14.32 -9.30 0.10
N VAL A 180 -13.06 -9.68 0.14
CA VAL A 180 -11.90 -8.79 0.08
C VAL A 180 -10.99 -9.13 -1.12
N ASP A 181 -11.55 -9.72 -2.16
CA ASP A 181 -10.82 -10.01 -3.38
C ASP A 181 -10.57 -8.72 -4.18
N GLN A 182 -9.30 -8.32 -4.30
CA GLN A 182 -8.88 -7.14 -5.05
C GLN A 182 -9.32 -7.19 -6.52
N MET A 183 -9.49 -8.36 -7.10
CA MET A 183 -9.97 -8.50 -8.48
C MET A 183 -11.41 -7.98 -8.66
N ALA A 184 -12.21 -8.00 -7.60
CA ALA A 184 -13.55 -7.43 -7.61
C ALA A 184 -13.54 -5.89 -7.50
N TYR A 185 -12.57 -5.33 -6.79
CA TYR A 185 -12.46 -3.88 -6.53
C TYR A 185 -11.64 -3.14 -7.59
N ALA A 186 -10.58 -3.76 -8.12
CA ALA A 186 -9.63 -3.13 -9.02
C ALA A 186 -10.25 -2.38 -10.21
N PRO A 187 -11.35 -2.84 -10.86
CA PRO A 187 -11.99 -2.10 -11.95
C PRO A 187 -12.58 -0.75 -11.53
N ALA A 188 -12.88 -0.56 -10.25
CA ALA A 188 -13.46 0.67 -9.72
C ALA A 188 -12.41 1.74 -9.37
N ILE A 189 -11.12 1.45 -9.54
CA ILE A 189 -10.07 2.46 -9.41
C ILE A 189 -10.21 3.47 -10.55
N SER A 190 -10.38 4.75 -10.21
CA SER A 190 -10.49 5.85 -11.19
C SER A 190 -9.23 6.68 -11.33
N ALA A 191 -8.34 6.63 -10.35
CA ALA A 191 -7.06 7.32 -10.37
C ALA A 191 -6.09 6.72 -11.39
N PRO A 192 -5.10 7.47 -11.91
CA PRO A 192 -3.96 6.90 -12.64
C PRO A 192 -3.23 5.85 -11.80
N VAL A 193 -2.89 4.70 -12.43
CA VAL A 193 -2.24 3.58 -11.74
C VAL A 193 -0.95 3.20 -12.45
N LEU A 194 0.14 3.08 -11.68
CA LEU A 194 1.35 2.38 -12.08
C LEU A 194 1.30 0.94 -11.55
N VAL A 195 1.32 -0.04 -12.44
CA VAL A 195 1.44 -1.46 -12.10
C VAL A 195 2.85 -1.92 -12.45
N GLN A 196 3.57 -2.48 -11.46
CA GLN A 196 4.93 -2.97 -11.62
C GLN A 196 5.01 -4.45 -11.22
N ASN A 197 5.53 -5.32 -12.10
CA ASN A 197 5.69 -6.73 -11.83
C ASN A 197 7.07 -7.23 -12.29
N GLY A 198 7.56 -8.31 -11.68
CA GLY A 198 8.76 -9.03 -12.11
C GLY A 198 8.40 -10.14 -13.11
N SER A 199 9.15 -10.27 -14.22
CA SER A 199 8.91 -11.31 -15.21
C SER A 199 9.30 -12.72 -14.72
N ARG A 200 10.14 -12.79 -13.70
CA ARG A 200 10.56 -14.03 -13.02
C ARG A 200 9.91 -14.22 -11.66
N ASP A 201 8.75 -13.57 -11.44
CA ASP A 201 7.98 -13.73 -10.21
C ASP A 201 7.52 -15.18 -10.06
N THR A 202 7.80 -15.79 -8.90
CA THR A 202 7.38 -17.15 -8.56
C THR A 202 6.14 -17.21 -7.68
N THR A 203 5.67 -16.06 -7.20
CA THR A 203 4.41 -15.93 -6.44
C THR A 203 3.21 -15.94 -7.37
N PHE A 204 3.33 -15.23 -8.49
CA PHE A 204 2.28 -15.14 -9.51
C PHE A 204 2.80 -15.64 -10.85
N THR A 205 2.00 -16.43 -11.56
CA THR A 205 2.29 -16.82 -12.93
C THR A 205 2.15 -15.61 -13.88
N ALA A 206 2.77 -15.70 -15.07
CA ALA A 206 2.62 -14.67 -16.09
C ALA A 206 1.16 -14.45 -16.51
N GLU A 207 0.34 -15.51 -16.52
CA GLU A 207 -1.09 -15.42 -16.79
C GLU A 207 -1.85 -14.68 -15.67
N GLN A 208 -1.58 -15.02 -14.42
CA GLN A 208 -2.15 -14.34 -13.25
C GLN A 208 -1.79 -12.85 -13.24
N MET A 209 -0.54 -12.50 -13.55
CA MET A 209 -0.12 -11.11 -13.65
C MET A 209 -0.83 -10.36 -14.77
N ARG A 210 -1.00 -10.97 -15.95
CA ARG A 210 -1.75 -10.37 -17.06
C ARG A 210 -3.21 -10.13 -16.69
N ALA A 211 -3.88 -11.15 -16.12
CA ALA A 211 -5.27 -11.02 -15.67
C ALA A 211 -5.44 -9.90 -14.63
N TRP A 212 -4.50 -9.76 -13.71
CA TRP A 212 -4.47 -8.65 -12.76
C TRP A 212 -4.30 -7.30 -13.47
N GLN A 213 -3.28 -7.16 -14.33
CA GLN A 213 -3.00 -5.93 -15.07
C GLN A 213 -4.20 -5.48 -15.92
N GLU A 214 -4.89 -6.43 -16.57
CA GLU A 214 -6.10 -6.14 -17.35
C GLU A 214 -7.26 -5.66 -16.48
N ARG A 215 -7.38 -6.24 -15.28
CA ARG A 215 -8.48 -5.95 -14.36
C ARG A 215 -8.38 -4.58 -13.67
N VAL A 216 -7.18 -4.07 -13.46
CA VAL A 216 -6.96 -2.75 -12.83
C VAL A 216 -7.58 -1.65 -13.70
N GLY A 217 -8.44 -0.83 -13.08
CA GLY A 217 -9.09 0.33 -13.73
C GLY A 217 -8.17 1.56 -13.81
N GLY A 218 -8.75 2.68 -14.19
CA GLY A 218 -8.05 3.94 -14.33
C GLY A 218 -7.12 4.02 -15.56
N ALA A 219 -6.45 5.15 -15.71
CA ALA A 219 -5.39 5.33 -16.72
C ALA A 219 -4.14 4.59 -16.23
N LYS A 220 -3.89 3.39 -16.76
CA LYS A 220 -2.81 2.55 -16.26
C LYS A 220 -1.54 2.63 -17.08
N THR A 221 -0.41 2.57 -16.38
CA THR A 221 0.93 2.34 -16.90
C THR A 221 1.41 1.00 -16.35
N VAL A 222 1.80 0.08 -17.21
CA VAL A 222 2.32 -1.24 -16.81
C VAL A 222 3.82 -1.29 -17.12
N LYS A 223 4.63 -1.69 -16.14
CA LYS A 223 6.06 -1.93 -16.30
C LYS A 223 6.43 -3.31 -15.78
N THR A 224 7.20 -4.04 -16.56
CA THR A 224 7.72 -5.37 -16.22
C THR A 224 9.24 -5.33 -16.16
N TYR A 225 9.81 -5.93 -15.12
CA TYR A 225 11.26 -5.96 -14.86
C TYR A 225 11.78 -7.40 -14.90
N ASP A 226 13.02 -7.58 -15.30
CA ASP A 226 13.67 -8.91 -15.28
C ASP A 226 14.12 -9.30 -13.86
N THR A 227 13.14 -9.38 -12.95
CA THR A 227 13.32 -9.67 -11.52
C THR A 227 12.28 -10.68 -11.03
N GLY A 228 12.46 -11.18 -9.79
CA GLY A 228 11.45 -11.97 -9.07
C GLY A 228 10.35 -11.12 -8.47
N HIS A 229 9.72 -11.65 -7.40
CA HIS A 229 8.66 -10.95 -6.66
C HIS A 229 9.15 -9.64 -6.03
N THR A 230 10.35 -9.63 -5.47
CA THR A 230 11.03 -8.40 -5.02
C THR A 230 11.63 -7.70 -6.22
N LEU A 231 11.15 -6.49 -6.49
CA LEU A 231 11.59 -5.68 -7.61
C LEU A 231 12.90 -4.93 -7.26
N ASP A 232 13.67 -4.63 -8.29
CA ASP A 232 14.98 -3.98 -8.20
C ASP A 232 14.93 -2.45 -7.98
N ALA A 233 16.11 -1.84 -7.91
CA ALA A 233 16.25 -0.39 -7.75
C ALA A 233 15.71 0.40 -8.97
N GLN A 234 15.76 -0.19 -10.19
CA GLN A 234 15.22 0.46 -11.38
C GLN A 234 13.71 0.65 -11.26
N SER A 235 13.01 -0.34 -10.71
CA SER A 235 11.56 -0.24 -10.47
C SER A 235 11.20 0.88 -9.49
N VAL A 236 12.04 1.14 -8.49
CA VAL A 236 11.88 2.27 -7.57
C VAL A 236 12.11 3.59 -8.29
N ALA A 237 13.20 3.70 -9.07
CA ALA A 237 13.49 4.90 -9.85
C ALA A 237 12.37 5.23 -10.85
N ASP A 238 11.83 4.21 -11.50
CA ASP A 238 10.69 4.36 -12.41
C ASP A 238 9.42 4.82 -11.71
N ALA A 239 9.13 4.30 -10.52
CA ALA A 239 7.98 4.75 -9.72
C ALA A 239 8.15 6.22 -9.31
N LEU A 240 9.34 6.61 -8.85
CA LEU A 240 9.66 8.01 -8.51
C LEU A 240 9.48 8.95 -9.71
N SER A 241 9.99 8.56 -10.88
CA SER A 241 9.87 9.36 -12.12
C SER A 241 8.40 9.48 -12.53
N TRP A 242 7.64 8.38 -12.48
CA TRP A 242 6.24 8.38 -12.83
C TRP A 242 5.39 9.24 -11.87
N ILE A 243 5.66 9.18 -10.55
CA ILE A 243 5.00 10.03 -9.54
C ILE A 243 5.35 11.50 -9.81
N ALA A 244 6.64 11.81 -10.04
CA ALA A 244 7.11 13.17 -10.29
C ALA A 244 6.45 13.78 -11.53
N GLU A 245 6.38 13.04 -12.63
CA GLU A 245 5.69 13.45 -13.85
C GLU A 245 4.20 13.75 -13.61
N ARG A 246 3.49 12.83 -12.96
CA ARG A 246 2.04 12.95 -12.72
C ARG A 246 1.67 14.08 -11.78
N TRP A 247 2.46 14.30 -10.75
CA TRP A 247 2.23 15.35 -9.77
C TRP A 247 3.04 16.63 -10.04
N ARG A 248 3.81 16.66 -11.12
CA ARG A 248 4.67 17.80 -11.52
C ARG A 248 5.58 18.23 -10.37
N LEU A 249 6.27 17.24 -9.77
CA LEU A 249 7.24 17.50 -8.72
C LEU A 249 8.50 18.16 -9.30
N PRO A 250 9.23 18.98 -8.50
CA PRO A 250 10.49 19.57 -8.93
C PRO A 250 11.59 18.52 -9.19
#